data_cf93052553d969713600c6dda8cbbc1a
#
_entry.id   cf93052553d969713600c6dda8cbbc1a
#
_cell.length_a   1.000
_cell.length_b   1.000
_cell.length_c   1.000
_cell.angle_alpha   90.00
_cell.angle_beta   90.00
_cell.angle_gamma   90.00
#
_symmetry.space_group_name_H-M   'P 1'
#
loop_
_entity.id
_entity.type
_entity.pdbx_description
1 polymer ?
#
loop_
_entity_poly.entity_id
_entity_poly.type
_entity_poly.pdbx_seq_one_letter_code
_entity_poly.pdbx_strand_id
1 'polypeptide(L)'
;MRLVIDWNNPYLDDEQIVSITLSDLDDFYADAASIDQLNLFFVLLNTCVQAQERGDRVVEARLCYLMAYYLFVPLTPPGAQPLAQRCIDRAVELDPCPEYRDWQRIISEGN
;
A
#
# COMPACT_ATOMS: atom_id res chain seq x y z
N MET A 1 -5.69 -2.25 -14.93
CA MET A 1 -4.51 -3.10 -15.27
C MET A 1 -4.37 -4.19 -14.23
N ARG A 2 -4.04 -5.40 -14.63
CA ARG A 2 -3.85 -6.49 -13.68
C ARG A 2 -2.46 -6.39 -13.03
N LEU A 3 -2.42 -6.45 -11.71
CA LEU A 3 -1.15 -6.45 -10.97
C LEU A 3 -0.49 -7.82 -11.08
N VAL A 4 0.72 -7.86 -11.63
CA VAL A 4 1.53 -9.07 -11.74
C VAL A 4 2.83 -8.86 -10.98
N ILE A 5 3.13 -9.77 -10.04
CA ILE A 5 4.31 -9.68 -9.19
C ILE A 5 5.34 -10.72 -9.62
N ASP A 6 6.57 -10.28 -9.80
CA ASP A 6 7.73 -11.16 -9.95
C ASP A 6 8.30 -11.45 -8.56
N TRP A 7 8.00 -12.64 -8.03
CA TRP A 7 8.43 -13.01 -6.68
C TRP A 7 9.94 -13.17 -6.54
N ASN A 8 10.68 -13.23 -7.65
CA ASN A 8 12.14 -13.23 -7.63
C ASN A 8 12.72 -11.83 -7.51
N ASN A 9 11.90 -10.81 -7.68
CA ASN A 9 12.28 -9.40 -7.52
C ASN A 9 11.32 -8.75 -6.51
N PRO A 10 11.71 -8.59 -5.23
CA PRO A 10 10.82 -8.12 -4.18
C PRO A 10 10.55 -6.62 -4.21
N TYR A 11 10.83 -5.96 -5.33
CA TYR A 11 10.63 -4.51 -5.49
C TYR A 11 9.74 -4.22 -6.69
N LEU A 12 8.91 -3.20 -6.57
CA LEU A 12 8.16 -2.62 -7.68
C LEU A 12 8.96 -1.47 -8.26
N ASP A 13 8.90 -1.28 -9.58
CA ASP A 13 9.48 -0.10 -10.20
C ASP A 13 8.52 1.10 -10.11
N ASP A 14 9.04 2.30 -10.36
CA ASP A 14 8.27 3.53 -10.21
C ASP A 14 7.04 3.56 -11.13
N GLU A 15 7.15 3.01 -12.33
CA GLU A 15 6.05 2.94 -13.28
C GLU A 15 4.92 2.06 -12.74
N GLN A 16 5.24 0.90 -12.16
CA GLN A 16 4.25 0.04 -11.53
C GLN A 16 3.57 0.75 -10.35
N ILE A 17 4.35 1.40 -9.48
CA ILE A 17 3.83 2.10 -8.30
C ILE A 17 2.82 3.16 -8.70
N VAL A 18 3.10 3.95 -9.71
CA VAL A 18 2.21 5.01 -10.18
C VAL A 18 0.93 4.44 -10.80
N SER A 19 1.01 3.30 -11.46
CA SER A 19 -0.13 2.71 -12.17
C SER A 19 -1.04 1.83 -11.33
N ILE A 20 -0.58 1.33 -10.17
CA ILE A 20 -1.41 0.49 -9.29
C ILE A 20 -2.59 1.30 -8.75
N THR A 21 -3.80 0.76 -8.92
CA THR A 21 -5.03 1.33 -8.35
C THR A 21 -5.49 0.49 -7.16
N LEU A 22 -6.43 1.02 -6.38
CA LEU A 22 -7.04 0.26 -5.27
C LEU A 22 -7.78 -0.95 -5.81
N SER A 23 -8.42 -0.83 -6.97
CA SER A 23 -9.09 -1.95 -7.63
C SER A 23 -8.11 -3.07 -8.00
N ASP A 24 -6.90 -2.71 -8.43
CA ASP A 24 -5.85 -3.70 -8.73
C ASP A 24 -5.48 -4.50 -7.48
N LEU A 25 -5.41 -3.86 -6.32
CA LEU A 25 -5.15 -4.54 -5.06
C LEU A 25 -6.27 -5.50 -4.66
N ASP A 26 -7.52 -5.08 -4.84
CA ASP A 26 -8.68 -5.93 -4.57
C ASP A 26 -8.68 -7.17 -5.48
N ASP A 27 -8.43 -6.99 -6.76
CA ASP A 27 -8.40 -8.07 -7.74
C ASP A 27 -7.25 -9.03 -7.45
N PHE A 28 -6.07 -8.51 -7.11
CA PHE A 28 -4.94 -9.35 -6.73
C PHE A 28 -5.30 -10.22 -5.52
N TYR A 29 -5.87 -9.62 -4.49
CA TYR A 29 -6.25 -10.34 -3.27
C TYR A 29 -7.26 -11.45 -3.57
N ALA A 30 -8.26 -11.16 -4.41
CA ALA A 30 -9.31 -12.12 -4.74
C ALA A 30 -8.76 -13.35 -5.48
N ASP A 31 -7.73 -13.16 -6.32
CA ASP A 31 -7.21 -14.21 -7.19
C ASP A 31 -5.99 -14.94 -6.60
N ALA A 32 -5.30 -14.36 -5.64
CA ALA A 32 -4.05 -14.89 -5.12
C ALA A 32 -4.26 -15.96 -4.04
N ALA A 33 -3.33 -16.91 -3.95
CA ALA A 33 -3.26 -17.84 -2.83
C ALA A 33 -2.94 -17.07 -1.53
N SER A 34 -3.31 -17.64 -0.38
CA SER A 34 -3.17 -16.98 0.93
C SER A 34 -1.76 -16.48 1.20
N ILE A 35 -0.73 -17.26 0.84
CA ILE A 35 0.65 -16.84 1.06
C ILE A 35 1.02 -15.64 0.18
N ASP A 36 0.51 -15.60 -1.04
CA ASP A 36 0.78 -14.49 -1.96
C ASP A 36 -0.01 -13.23 -1.56
N GLN A 37 -1.20 -13.38 -1.00
CA GLN A 37 -1.95 -12.27 -0.42
C GLN A 37 -1.12 -11.57 0.65
N LEU A 38 -0.48 -12.34 1.53
CA LEU A 38 0.38 -11.79 2.58
C LEU A 38 1.69 -11.23 2.00
N ASN A 39 2.31 -11.96 1.08
CA ASN A 39 3.60 -11.57 0.51
C ASN A 39 3.55 -10.27 -0.28
N LEU A 40 2.42 -9.93 -0.88
CA LEU A 40 2.28 -8.64 -1.56
C LEU A 40 2.56 -7.48 -0.59
N PHE A 41 2.08 -7.56 0.65
CA PHE A 41 2.35 -6.53 1.64
C PHE A 41 3.86 -6.32 1.83
N PHE A 42 4.64 -7.40 1.89
CA PHE A 42 6.10 -7.30 2.07
C PHE A 42 6.79 -6.71 0.84
N VAL A 43 6.29 -6.98 -0.36
CA VAL A 43 6.80 -6.31 -1.57
C VAL A 43 6.54 -4.80 -1.52
N LEU A 44 5.34 -4.41 -1.12
CA LEU A 44 5.02 -2.98 -0.93
C LEU A 44 5.91 -2.35 0.14
N LEU A 45 6.10 -3.04 1.25
CA LEU A 45 6.92 -2.55 2.36
C LEU A 45 8.38 -2.39 1.97
N ASN A 46 8.98 -3.40 1.32
CA ASN A 46 10.36 -3.33 0.84
C ASN A 46 10.56 -2.17 -0.12
N THR A 47 9.63 -1.98 -1.04
CA THR A 47 9.69 -0.88 -2.00
C THR A 47 9.57 0.46 -1.29
N CYS A 48 8.72 0.54 -0.27
CA CYS A 48 8.55 1.74 0.55
C CYS A 48 9.84 2.11 1.29
N VAL A 49 10.49 1.12 1.91
CA VAL A 49 11.78 1.33 2.61
C VAL A 49 12.83 1.83 1.63
N GLN A 50 12.90 1.25 0.43
CA GLN A 50 13.82 1.69 -0.61
C GLN A 50 13.58 3.14 -1.03
N ALA A 51 12.32 3.54 -1.22
CA ALA A 51 11.96 4.92 -1.54
C ALA A 51 12.34 5.88 -0.41
N GLN A 52 12.14 5.46 0.84
CA GLN A 52 12.52 6.23 2.02
C GLN A 52 14.03 6.44 2.08
N GLU A 53 14.82 5.41 1.82
CA GLU A 53 16.28 5.48 1.84
C GLU A 53 16.83 6.44 0.78
N ARG A 54 16.21 6.49 -0.40
CA ARG A 54 16.64 7.41 -1.45
C ARG A 54 16.01 8.81 -1.35
N GLY A 55 15.15 9.04 -0.36
CA GLY A 55 14.52 10.34 -0.13
C GLY A 55 13.42 10.71 -1.13
N ASP A 56 12.82 9.73 -1.79
CA ASP A 56 11.74 9.96 -2.74
C ASP A 56 10.40 10.04 -2.02
N ARG A 57 10.03 11.24 -1.60
CA ARG A 57 8.85 11.49 -0.75
C ARG A 57 7.55 11.16 -1.48
N VAL A 58 7.46 11.44 -2.76
CA VAL A 58 6.22 11.21 -3.54
C VAL A 58 5.96 9.71 -3.68
N VAL A 59 6.99 8.94 -4.02
CA VAL A 59 6.89 7.48 -4.14
C VAL A 59 6.64 6.84 -2.79
N GLU A 60 7.33 7.28 -1.75
CA GLU A 60 7.09 6.78 -0.38
C GLU A 60 5.63 7.03 0.05
N ALA A 61 5.10 8.23 -0.21
CA ALA A 61 3.72 8.56 0.12
C ALA A 61 2.73 7.64 -0.60
N ARG A 62 2.95 7.41 -1.89
CA ARG A 62 2.10 6.53 -2.68
C ARG A 62 2.10 5.11 -2.12
N LEU A 63 3.27 4.58 -1.76
CA LEU A 63 3.38 3.24 -1.18
C LEU A 63 2.72 3.16 0.20
N CYS A 64 2.88 4.19 1.03
CA CYS A 64 2.19 4.26 2.32
C CYS A 64 0.66 4.22 2.14
N TYR A 65 0.15 4.93 1.16
CA TYR A 65 -1.28 4.92 0.81
C TYR A 65 -1.74 3.52 0.36
N LEU A 66 -1.00 2.89 -0.55
CA LEU A 66 -1.33 1.54 -1.03
C LEU A 66 -1.30 0.52 0.10
N MET A 67 -0.29 0.58 0.97
CA MET A 67 -0.19 -0.29 2.13
C MET A 67 -1.35 -0.08 3.11
N ALA A 68 -1.70 1.18 3.37
CA ALA A 68 -2.81 1.50 4.28
C ALA A 68 -4.11 0.87 3.78
N TYR A 69 -4.42 1.05 2.51
CA TYR A 69 -5.60 0.46 1.91
C TYR A 69 -5.56 -1.06 1.99
N TYR A 70 -4.45 -1.66 1.59
CA TYR A 70 -4.30 -3.12 1.54
C TYR A 70 -4.47 -3.76 2.92
N LEU A 71 -3.93 -3.13 3.96
CA LEU A 71 -4.09 -3.59 5.34
C LEU A 71 -5.53 -3.46 5.83
N PHE A 72 -6.18 -2.34 5.50
CA PHE A 72 -7.48 -2.00 6.09
C PHE A 72 -8.65 -2.70 5.40
N VAL A 73 -8.59 -2.91 4.08
CA VAL A 73 -9.72 -3.41 3.30
C VAL A 73 -9.57 -4.89 2.93
N PRO A 74 -8.66 -5.32 2.05
CA PRO A 74 -8.67 -6.74 1.69
C PRO A 74 -7.96 -7.66 2.68
N LEU A 75 -6.76 -7.31 3.15
CA LEU A 75 -5.93 -8.24 3.93
C LEU A 75 -6.42 -8.41 5.37
N THR A 76 -6.73 -7.33 6.05
CA THR A 76 -7.25 -7.28 7.42
C THR A 76 -6.52 -8.18 8.43
N PRO A 77 -5.18 -8.10 8.55
CA PRO A 77 -4.44 -8.90 9.53
C PRO A 77 -4.68 -8.40 10.95
N PRO A 78 -4.27 -9.16 11.98
CA PRO A 78 -4.30 -8.65 13.35
C PRO A 78 -3.55 -7.32 13.44
N GLY A 79 -4.17 -6.32 14.08
CA GLY A 79 -3.60 -4.98 14.18
C GLY A 79 -3.71 -4.14 12.90
N ALA A 80 -4.60 -4.51 11.98
CA ALA A 80 -4.75 -3.84 10.69
C ALA A 80 -5.05 -2.34 10.83
N GLN A 81 -5.98 -1.98 11.69
CA GLN A 81 -6.41 -0.59 11.83
C GLN A 81 -5.27 0.33 12.32
N PRO A 82 -4.57 0.04 13.43
CA PRO A 82 -3.48 0.91 13.85
C PRO A 82 -2.31 0.94 12.86
N LEU A 83 -2.00 -0.17 12.18
CA LEU A 83 -0.96 -0.17 11.14
C LEU A 83 -1.37 0.66 9.93
N ALA A 84 -2.61 0.48 9.46
CA ALA A 84 -3.14 1.26 8.34
C ALA A 84 -3.16 2.77 8.68
N GLN A 85 -3.54 3.10 9.92
CA GLN A 85 -3.55 4.49 10.38
C GLN A 85 -2.16 5.12 10.30
N ARG A 86 -1.14 4.42 10.76
CA ARG A 86 0.24 4.92 10.67
C ARG A 86 0.68 5.12 9.23
N CYS A 87 0.35 4.18 8.36
CA CYS A 87 0.70 4.28 6.95
C CYS A 87 0.01 5.49 6.28
N ILE A 88 -1.29 5.67 6.51
CA ILE A 88 -2.01 6.78 5.87
C ILE A 88 -1.61 8.12 6.45
N ASP A 89 -1.31 8.19 7.75
CA ASP A 89 -0.81 9.42 8.37
C ASP A 89 0.52 9.82 7.75
N ARG A 90 1.39 8.85 7.50
CA ARG A 90 2.67 9.11 6.83
C ARG A 90 2.48 9.59 5.39
N ALA A 91 1.55 8.99 4.65
CA ALA A 91 1.24 9.42 3.29
C ALA A 91 0.80 10.88 3.25
N VAL A 92 -0.10 11.27 4.15
CA VAL A 92 -0.58 12.66 4.26
C VAL A 92 0.55 13.61 4.66
N GLU A 93 1.41 13.19 5.57
CA GLU A 93 2.56 14.00 6.00
C GLU A 93 3.52 14.28 4.84
N LEU A 94 3.78 13.26 4.02
CA LEU A 94 4.75 13.36 2.91
C LEU A 94 4.19 14.08 1.69
N ASP A 95 2.91 13.88 1.38
CA ASP A 95 2.27 14.39 0.16
C ASP A 95 0.77 14.60 0.42
N PRO A 96 0.39 15.68 1.11
CA PRO A 96 -1.01 15.92 1.42
C PRO A 96 -1.84 16.15 0.15
N CYS A 97 -2.76 15.25 -0.11
CA CYS A 97 -3.70 15.36 -1.22
C CYS A 97 -5.10 14.88 -0.79
N PRO A 98 -6.17 15.27 -1.51
CA PRO A 98 -7.53 14.90 -1.11
C PRO A 98 -7.75 13.40 -0.99
N GLU A 99 -7.18 12.61 -1.91
CA GLU A 99 -7.32 11.15 -1.92
C GLU A 99 -6.78 10.53 -0.64
N TYR A 100 -5.57 10.93 -0.21
CA TYR A 100 -4.96 10.41 1.01
C TYR A 100 -5.70 10.89 2.26
N ARG A 101 -6.16 12.14 2.27
CA ARG A 101 -6.93 12.68 3.40
C ARG A 101 -8.28 12.00 3.56
N ASP A 102 -8.93 11.64 2.46
CA ASP A 102 -10.20 10.90 2.52
C ASP A 102 -10.01 9.54 3.19
N TRP A 103 -8.97 8.79 2.80
CA TRP A 103 -8.67 7.51 3.41
C TRP A 103 -8.18 7.64 4.85
N GLN A 104 -7.45 8.71 5.17
CA GLN A 104 -7.08 9.00 6.56
C GLN A 104 -8.33 9.10 7.45
N ARG A 105 -9.35 9.80 6.98
CA ARG A 105 -10.62 9.92 7.70
C ARG A 105 -11.34 8.57 7.81
N ILE A 106 -11.46 7.86 6.70
CA ILE A 106 -12.13 6.56 6.65
C ILE A 106 -11.48 5.57 7.62
N ILE A 107 -10.16 5.47 7.60
CA ILE A 107 -9.41 4.56 8.49
C ILE A 107 -9.57 4.97 9.95
N SER A 108 -9.53 6.28 10.25
CA SER A 108 -9.66 6.76 11.62
C SER A 108 -11.03 6.47 12.23
N GLU A 109 -12.08 6.43 11.41
CA GLU A 109 -13.43 6.07 11.85
C GLU A 109 -13.58 4.58 12.13
N GLY A 110 -12.73 3.75 11.54
CA GLY A 110 -12.76 2.30 11.67
C GLY A 110 -13.88 1.67 10.84
N ASN A 111 -14.11 0.41 11.10
CA ASN A 111 -15.18 -0.34 10.42
C ASN A 111 -16.46 -0.36 11.24
#